data_47145c6c58f2c9ed5ee516ccacb8a6f5
#
_entry.id   47145c6c58f2c9ed5ee516ccacb8a6f5
#
_cell.length_a   1.000
_cell.length_b   1.000
_cell.length_c   1.000
_cell.angle_alpha   90.00
_cell.angle_beta   90.00
_cell.angle_gamma   90.00
#
_symmetry.space_group_name_H-M   'P 1'
#
loop_
_entity.id
_entity.type
_entity.pdbx_description
1 polymer ?
#
loop_
_entity_poly.entity_id
_entity_poly.type
_entity_poly.pdbx_seq_one_letter_code
_entity_poly.pdbx_strand_id
1 'polypeptide(L)'
;MNKNSILRSILLIFILVSYLSSCATVKDGLINSKNDRNFLTASFSFTTNESYLNGKVSFLKQKEKITINFKSSRFYPKFSLVFKNKDKYQLLVNNSFRSKAEEIIQRNDNLIYTLYSVVDWYYRDCLSGDCKLLKIIEDSILVEKISNDQEDTDRLVATNPFYKLQILINK
;
A
#
# COMPACT_ATOMS: atom_id res chain seq x y z
N MET A 1 58.85 15.14 20.52
CA MET A 1 57.48 14.95 20.08
C MET A 1 56.93 13.70 20.81
N ASN A 2 55.91 13.87 21.65
CA ASN A 2 55.56 12.85 22.67
C ASN A 2 54.67 11.77 22.01
N LYS A 3 55.15 10.50 21.95
CA LYS A 3 54.45 9.36 21.34
C LYS A 3 52.99 9.21 21.83
N ASN A 4 52.72 9.58 23.07
CA ASN A 4 51.38 9.50 23.67
C ASN A 4 50.39 10.54 23.09
N SER A 5 50.88 11.67 22.58
CA SER A 5 50.03 12.67 21.94
C SER A 5 49.55 12.23 20.57
N ILE A 6 50.42 11.57 19.81
CA ILE A 6 50.08 11.04 18.47
C ILE A 6 49.04 9.89 18.59
N LEU A 7 49.22 9.02 19.57
CA LEU A 7 48.30 7.90 19.79
C LEU A 7 46.89 8.37 20.18
N ARG A 8 46.79 9.40 21.02
CA ARG A 8 45.50 10.04 21.39
C ARG A 8 44.81 10.71 20.21
N SER A 9 45.55 11.38 19.33
CA SER A 9 44.99 12.01 18.13
C SER A 9 44.46 10.96 17.13
N ILE A 10 45.15 9.85 16.95
CA ILE A 10 44.70 8.77 16.07
C ILE A 10 43.42 8.11 16.61
N LEU A 11 43.33 7.90 17.93
CA LEU A 11 42.18 7.32 18.59
C LEU A 11 40.93 8.22 18.43
N LEU A 12 41.11 9.55 18.60
CA LEU A 12 40.03 10.53 18.40
C LEU A 12 39.51 10.56 16.95
N ILE A 13 40.40 10.46 15.97
CA ILE A 13 40.00 10.41 14.55
C ILE A 13 39.22 9.13 14.25
N PHE A 14 39.63 7.99 14.81
CA PHE A 14 38.91 6.73 14.64
C PHE A 14 37.50 6.76 15.23
N ILE A 15 37.32 7.37 16.41
CA ILE A 15 36.03 7.57 17.04
C ILE A 15 35.16 8.50 16.19
N LEU A 16 35.72 9.60 15.67
CA LEU A 16 34.97 10.55 14.84
C LEU A 16 34.50 9.93 13.52
N VAL A 17 35.34 9.10 12.86
CA VAL A 17 34.99 8.38 11.63
C VAL A 17 33.89 7.33 11.89
N SER A 18 33.92 6.67 13.06
CA SER A 18 32.88 5.71 13.44
C SER A 18 31.51 6.36 13.67
N TYR A 19 31.46 7.58 14.16
CA TYR A 19 30.21 8.34 14.33
C TYR A 19 29.68 8.86 12.98
N LEU A 20 30.52 9.14 12.00
CA LEU A 20 30.08 9.61 10.67
C LEU A 20 29.56 8.49 9.79
N SER A 21 29.96 7.25 10.01
CA SER A 21 29.45 6.08 9.26
C SER A 21 28.10 5.55 9.77
N SER A 22 27.59 6.04 10.89
CA SER A 22 26.31 5.63 11.48
C SER A 22 25.07 6.31 10.88
N CYS A 23 25.23 7.27 10.00
CA CYS A 23 24.15 7.85 9.19
C CYS A 23 24.10 7.20 7.79
N ALA A 24 24.06 5.89 7.72
CA ALA A 24 23.42 5.24 6.59
C ALA A 24 21.92 5.52 6.73
N THR A 25 21.48 6.71 6.30
CA THR A 25 20.10 6.91 5.90
C THR A 25 19.76 5.75 4.99
N VAL A 26 18.96 4.83 5.49
CA VAL A 26 18.14 3.99 4.63
C VAL A 26 17.38 5.01 3.77
N LYS A 27 17.90 5.34 2.61
CA LYS A 27 17.11 5.90 1.54
C LYS A 27 16.00 4.89 1.38
N ASP A 28 14.82 5.19 1.96
CA ASP A 28 13.59 4.65 1.42
C ASP A 28 13.76 4.79 -0.08
N GLY A 29 13.99 3.67 -0.75
CA GLY A 29 14.11 3.66 -2.20
C GLY A 29 12.82 4.26 -2.71
N LEU A 30 12.86 5.56 -2.98
CA LEU A 30 11.93 6.20 -3.89
C LEU A 30 12.15 5.46 -5.21
N ILE A 31 11.42 4.36 -5.34
CA ILE A 31 11.21 3.72 -6.61
C ILE A 31 10.66 4.84 -7.47
N ASN A 32 11.48 5.31 -8.38
CA ASN A 32 11.11 6.26 -9.42
C ASN A 32 10.14 5.54 -10.35
N SER A 33 8.87 5.46 -9.91
CA SER A 33 7.86 4.56 -10.44
C SER A 33 6.98 5.19 -11.52
N LYS A 34 7.45 6.25 -12.17
CA LYS A 34 6.66 6.85 -13.26
C LYS A 34 6.46 5.92 -14.47
N ASN A 35 7.12 4.75 -14.53
CA ASN A 35 7.00 3.79 -15.63
C ASN A 35 6.81 2.32 -15.19
N ASP A 36 6.64 2.04 -13.91
CA ASP A 36 6.43 0.66 -13.48
C ASP A 36 4.91 0.37 -13.39
N ARG A 37 4.37 -0.28 -14.42
CA ARG A 37 2.96 -0.73 -14.48
C ARG A 37 2.57 -1.62 -13.30
N ASN A 38 3.54 -2.08 -12.52
CA ASN A 38 3.32 -2.90 -11.33
C ASN A 38 3.05 -2.09 -10.07
N PHE A 39 3.27 -0.76 -10.10
CA PHE A 39 3.03 0.12 -8.95
C PHE A 39 1.95 1.16 -9.28
N LEU A 40 0.90 1.19 -8.46
CA LEU A 40 -0.21 2.11 -8.60
C LEU A 40 -0.42 2.87 -7.29
N THR A 41 -0.79 4.14 -7.41
CA THR A 41 -1.25 4.95 -6.27
C THR A 41 -2.73 5.27 -6.43
N ALA A 42 -3.46 5.23 -5.32
CA ALA A 42 -4.89 5.46 -5.35
C ALA A 42 -5.38 6.12 -4.07
N SER A 43 -6.53 6.76 -4.18
CA SER A 43 -7.39 7.04 -3.02
C SER A 43 -8.59 6.10 -3.04
N PHE A 44 -9.12 5.79 -1.87
CA PHE A 44 -10.31 4.97 -1.75
C PHE A 44 -11.33 5.60 -0.80
N SER A 45 -12.59 5.26 -1.02
CA SER A 45 -13.67 5.45 -0.05
C SER A 45 -14.49 4.17 0.05
N PHE A 46 -14.77 3.78 1.29
CA PHE A 46 -15.58 2.62 1.62
C PHE A 46 -16.74 3.05 2.51
N THR A 47 -17.94 2.74 2.07
CA THR A 47 -19.19 3.16 2.72
C THR A 47 -20.01 1.91 3.02
N THR A 48 -20.45 1.78 4.25
CA THR A 48 -21.46 0.83 4.70
C THR A 48 -22.67 1.59 5.24
N ASN A 49 -23.72 0.90 5.66
CA ASN A 49 -24.86 1.54 6.32
C ASN A 49 -24.48 2.22 7.67
N GLU A 50 -23.38 1.76 8.29
CA GLU A 50 -22.99 2.18 9.65
C GLU A 50 -21.71 3.00 9.68
N SER A 51 -20.89 2.96 8.62
CA SER A 51 -19.56 3.55 8.63
C SER A 51 -19.13 4.10 7.28
N TYR A 52 -18.22 5.08 7.35
CA TYR A 52 -17.51 5.62 6.21
C TYR A 52 -16.02 5.65 6.50
N LEU A 53 -15.22 5.04 5.64
CA LEU A 53 -13.77 5.03 5.72
C LEU A 53 -13.18 5.52 4.40
N ASN A 54 -12.21 6.42 4.44
CA ASN A 54 -11.47 6.85 3.28
C ASN A 54 -9.97 6.93 3.57
N GLY A 55 -9.18 6.94 2.50
CA GLY A 55 -7.74 7.06 2.66
C GLY A 55 -6.98 6.97 1.35
N LYS A 56 -5.65 6.94 1.50
CA LYS A 56 -4.72 6.74 0.39
C LYS A 56 -4.06 5.38 0.52
N VAL A 57 -3.93 4.70 -0.62
CA VAL A 57 -3.28 3.39 -0.72
C VAL A 57 -2.29 3.39 -1.88
N SER A 58 -1.36 2.46 -1.85
CA SER A 58 -0.61 2.11 -3.05
C SER A 58 -0.60 0.59 -3.21
N PHE A 59 -0.57 0.16 -4.44
CA PHE A 59 -0.60 -1.24 -4.84
C PHE A 59 0.70 -1.57 -5.55
N LEU A 60 1.27 -2.72 -5.22
CA LEU A 60 2.45 -3.25 -5.88
C LEU A 60 2.19 -4.72 -6.23
N LYS A 61 2.22 -5.05 -7.53
CA LYS A 61 2.13 -6.43 -8.01
C LYS A 61 3.52 -6.96 -8.32
N GLN A 62 3.90 -8.05 -7.67
CA GLN A 62 5.18 -8.74 -7.88
C GLN A 62 4.90 -10.22 -8.12
N LYS A 63 5.00 -10.68 -9.38
CA LYS A 63 4.64 -12.04 -9.78
C LYS A 63 3.21 -12.37 -9.34
N GLU A 64 3.06 -13.31 -8.40
CA GLU A 64 1.77 -13.76 -7.86
C GLU A 64 1.33 -13.03 -6.59
N LYS A 65 2.14 -12.07 -6.09
CA LYS A 65 1.84 -11.34 -4.85
C LYS A 65 1.33 -9.95 -5.16
N ILE A 66 0.32 -9.52 -4.39
CA ILE A 66 -0.17 -8.15 -4.37
C ILE A 66 0.08 -7.57 -2.98
N THR A 67 0.79 -6.46 -2.94
CA THR A 67 1.00 -5.70 -1.70
C THR A 67 0.09 -4.47 -1.73
N ILE A 68 -0.74 -4.32 -0.72
CA ILE A 68 -1.59 -3.16 -0.48
C ILE A 68 -1.01 -2.37 0.69
N ASN A 69 -0.51 -1.16 0.42
CA ASN A 69 0.07 -0.29 1.43
C ASN A 69 -0.93 0.81 1.81
N PHE A 70 -1.42 0.78 3.03
CA PHE A 70 -2.24 1.84 3.59
C PHE A 70 -1.36 2.96 4.11
N LYS A 71 -1.56 4.18 3.62
CA LYS A 71 -0.83 5.36 4.10
C LYS A 71 -1.46 5.83 5.41
N SER A 72 -0.61 6.28 6.32
CA SER A 72 -1.05 6.84 7.60
C SER A 72 -2.07 7.97 7.41
N SER A 73 -3.10 7.98 8.26
CA SER A 73 -4.08 9.06 8.39
C SER A 73 -4.34 9.36 9.87
N ARG A 74 -5.23 10.33 10.16
CA ARG A 74 -5.66 10.60 11.54
C ARG A 74 -6.33 9.40 12.21
N PHE A 75 -6.90 8.49 11.42
CA PHE A 75 -7.75 7.40 11.91
C PHE A 75 -7.02 6.06 11.99
N TYR A 76 -5.93 5.88 11.23
CA TYR A 76 -5.20 4.61 11.21
C TYR A 76 -3.69 4.78 10.94
N PRO A 77 -2.86 3.87 11.49
CA PRO A 77 -1.43 3.85 11.25
C PRO A 77 -1.09 3.41 9.83
N LYS A 78 0.15 3.65 9.41
CA LYS A 78 0.70 3.05 8.19
C LYS A 78 0.87 1.54 8.40
N PHE A 79 0.32 0.72 7.51
CA PHE A 79 0.54 -0.72 7.47
C PHE A 79 0.44 -1.26 6.05
N SER A 80 0.90 -2.48 5.83
CA SER A 80 0.84 -3.14 4.52
C SER A 80 0.29 -4.55 4.67
N LEU A 81 -0.47 -4.97 3.67
CA LEU A 81 -0.98 -6.32 3.53
C LEU A 81 -0.34 -6.94 2.29
N VAL A 82 0.36 -8.05 2.48
CA VAL A 82 1.00 -8.80 1.39
C VAL A 82 0.18 -10.05 1.13
N PHE A 83 -0.59 -10.05 0.07
CA PHE A 83 -1.43 -11.15 -0.35
C PHE A 83 -0.65 -12.16 -1.19
N LYS A 84 -0.80 -13.44 -0.88
CA LYS A 84 -0.42 -14.56 -1.75
C LYS A 84 -1.60 -15.04 -2.59
N ASN A 85 -2.80 -14.94 -2.04
CA ASN A 85 -4.10 -15.13 -2.67
C ASN A 85 -5.17 -14.41 -1.83
N LYS A 86 -6.45 -14.49 -2.23
CA LYS A 86 -7.55 -13.79 -1.55
C LYS A 86 -7.68 -14.10 -0.05
N ASP A 87 -7.37 -15.34 0.37
CA ASP A 87 -7.60 -15.82 1.73
C ASP A 87 -6.36 -15.77 2.62
N LYS A 88 -5.19 -15.49 2.03
CA LYS A 88 -3.89 -15.55 2.74
C LYS A 88 -3.08 -14.29 2.52
N TYR A 89 -3.02 -13.48 3.55
CA TYR A 89 -2.16 -12.31 3.59
C TYR A 89 -1.26 -12.27 4.84
N GLN A 90 -0.20 -11.50 4.74
CA GLN A 90 0.71 -11.17 5.84
C GLN A 90 0.58 -9.69 6.16
N LEU A 91 0.33 -9.37 7.43
CA LEU A 91 0.34 -8.00 7.92
C LEU A 91 1.77 -7.55 8.23
N LEU A 92 2.20 -6.46 7.61
CA LEU A 92 3.47 -5.77 7.88
C LEU A 92 3.16 -4.42 8.51
N VAL A 93 3.54 -4.26 9.78
CA VAL A 93 3.30 -3.02 10.55
C VAL A 93 4.34 -2.91 11.66
N ASN A 94 4.62 -1.67 12.09
CA ASN A 94 5.43 -1.45 13.29
C ASN A 94 4.73 -2.06 14.51
N ASN A 95 5.49 -2.75 15.36
CA ASN A 95 4.96 -3.45 16.53
C ASN A 95 4.11 -2.57 17.45
N SER A 96 4.47 -1.29 17.61
CA SER A 96 3.72 -0.31 18.41
C SER A 96 2.28 -0.06 17.91
N PHE A 97 1.99 -0.41 16.65
CA PHE A 97 0.69 -0.18 16.02
C PHE A 97 -0.01 -1.47 15.60
N ARG A 98 0.56 -2.63 15.93
CA ARG A 98 0.05 -3.93 15.47
C ARG A 98 -1.39 -4.17 15.89
N SER A 99 -1.70 -4.04 17.18
CA SER A 99 -3.06 -4.28 17.70
C SER A 99 -4.10 -3.37 17.07
N LYS A 100 -3.74 -2.10 16.83
CA LYS A 100 -4.64 -1.15 16.17
C LYS A 100 -4.85 -1.48 14.68
N ALA A 101 -3.81 -1.94 13.99
CA ALA A 101 -3.94 -2.36 12.60
C ALA A 101 -4.79 -3.62 12.47
N GLU A 102 -4.61 -4.60 13.36
CA GLU A 102 -5.42 -5.82 13.43
C GLU A 102 -6.89 -5.51 13.72
N GLU A 103 -7.17 -4.58 14.65
CA GLU A 103 -8.54 -4.11 14.93
C GLU A 103 -9.19 -3.48 13.69
N ILE A 104 -8.47 -2.63 12.95
CA ILE A 104 -8.98 -2.00 11.74
C ILE A 104 -9.29 -3.05 10.67
N ILE A 105 -8.41 -4.03 10.50
CA ILE A 105 -8.59 -5.11 9.54
C ILE A 105 -9.83 -5.95 9.91
N GLN A 106 -9.94 -6.37 11.17
CA GLN A 106 -11.07 -7.19 11.64
C GLN A 106 -12.41 -6.49 11.51
N ARG A 107 -12.45 -5.17 11.75
CA ARG A 107 -13.69 -4.38 11.59
C ARG A 107 -14.06 -4.12 10.12
N ASN A 108 -13.10 -4.29 9.20
CA ASN A 108 -13.26 -3.95 7.79
C ASN A 108 -12.77 -5.09 6.87
N ASP A 109 -12.99 -6.34 7.24
CA ASP A 109 -12.59 -7.51 6.47
C ASP A 109 -13.16 -7.50 5.05
N ASN A 110 -14.43 -7.11 4.89
CA ASN A 110 -15.05 -6.92 3.58
C ASN A 110 -14.33 -5.89 2.71
N LEU A 111 -13.84 -4.78 3.30
CA LEU A 111 -13.03 -3.80 2.59
C LEU A 111 -11.73 -4.43 2.09
N ILE A 112 -11.02 -5.15 2.97
CA ILE A 112 -9.72 -5.75 2.65
C ILE A 112 -9.86 -6.78 1.53
N TYR A 113 -10.87 -7.65 1.64
CA TYR A 113 -11.20 -8.65 0.64
C TYR A 113 -11.57 -8.01 -0.72
N THR A 114 -12.47 -7.03 -0.69
CA THR A 114 -12.91 -6.34 -1.90
C THR A 114 -11.78 -5.56 -2.56
N LEU A 115 -10.94 -4.86 -1.77
CA LEU A 115 -9.75 -4.17 -2.30
C LEU A 115 -8.82 -5.15 -3.03
N TYR A 116 -8.50 -6.29 -2.42
CA TYR A 116 -7.67 -7.30 -3.06
C TYR A 116 -8.28 -7.77 -4.39
N SER A 117 -9.55 -8.17 -4.37
CA SER A 117 -10.23 -8.75 -5.54
C SER A 117 -10.33 -7.75 -6.70
N VAL A 118 -10.65 -6.48 -6.41
CA VAL A 118 -10.74 -5.42 -7.41
C VAL A 118 -9.35 -5.11 -7.99
N VAL A 119 -8.34 -5.04 -7.14
CA VAL A 119 -6.97 -4.73 -7.57
C VAL A 119 -6.35 -5.87 -8.36
N ASP A 120 -6.57 -7.13 -7.96
CA ASP A 120 -6.10 -8.29 -8.73
C ASP A 120 -6.74 -8.33 -10.12
N TRP A 121 -8.07 -8.13 -10.19
CA TRP A 121 -8.76 -7.99 -11.46
C TRP A 121 -8.20 -6.86 -12.31
N TYR A 122 -7.99 -5.67 -11.74
CA TYR A 122 -7.45 -4.53 -12.47
C TYR A 122 -6.08 -4.81 -13.07
N TYR A 123 -5.19 -5.43 -12.30
CA TYR A 123 -3.86 -5.83 -12.79
C TYR A 123 -3.90 -6.90 -13.87
N ARG A 124 -4.82 -7.84 -13.77
CA ARG A 124 -4.90 -8.98 -14.69
C ARG A 124 -5.56 -8.60 -16.01
N ASP A 125 -6.68 -7.89 -15.92
CA ASP A 125 -7.59 -7.74 -17.06
C ASP A 125 -7.67 -6.30 -17.58
N CYS A 126 -7.33 -5.30 -16.76
CA CYS A 126 -7.61 -3.89 -17.09
C CYS A 126 -6.41 -3.04 -17.47
N LEU A 127 -5.22 -3.36 -16.99
CA LEU A 127 -4.01 -2.57 -17.28
C LEU A 127 -3.59 -2.60 -18.75
N SER A 128 -3.95 -3.65 -19.46
CA SER A 128 -3.60 -3.87 -20.87
C SER A 128 -4.81 -3.96 -21.80
N GLY A 129 -6.03 -3.81 -21.30
CA GLY A 129 -7.24 -4.05 -22.07
C GLY A 129 -8.44 -3.19 -21.68
N ASP A 130 -9.48 -3.25 -22.52
CA ASP A 130 -10.74 -2.53 -22.34
C ASP A 130 -11.69 -3.25 -21.39
N CYS A 131 -11.28 -3.48 -20.14
CA CYS A 131 -12.21 -3.99 -19.15
C CYS A 131 -13.19 -2.89 -18.71
N LYS A 132 -14.47 -3.18 -18.70
CA LYS A 132 -15.51 -2.26 -18.23
C LYS A 132 -16.24 -2.75 -17.01
N LEU A 133 -16.46 -4.06 -16.91
CA LEU A 133 -17.28 -4.67 -15.87
C LEU A 133 -16.72 -6.01 -15.43
N LEU A 134 -16.60 -6.20 -14.12
CA LEU A 134 -16.36 -7.49 -13.48
C LEU A 134 -17.53 -7.81 -12.57
N LYS A 135 -18.08 -9.01 -12.64
CA LYS A 135 -19.05 -9.55 -11.68
C LYS A 135 -18.36 -10.62 -10.84
N ILE A 136 -18.24 -10.37 -9.55
CA ILE A 136 -17.78 -11.39 -8.59
C ILE A 136 -19.02 -12.06 -8.02
N ILE A 137 -19.27 -13.31 -8.47
CA ILE A 137 -20.55 -14.00 -8.19
C ILE A 137 -20.63 -14.48 -6.74
N GLU A 138 -19.53 -14.95 -6.16
CA GLU A 138 -19.50 -15.55 -4.81
C GLU A 138 -19.93 -14.56 -3.72
N ASP A 139 -19.60 -13.28 -3.87
CA ASP A 139 -19.88 -12.24 -2.86
C ASP A 139 -20.93 -11.22 -3.34
N SER A 140 -21.61 -11.49 -4.44
CA SER A 140 -22.57 -10.57 -5.06
C SER A 140 -21.99 -9.17 -5.30
N ILE A 141 -20.69 -9.08 -5.54
CA ILE A 141 -20.00 -7.82 -5.79
C ILE A 141 -20.02 -7.53 -7.29
N LEU A 142 -20.47 -6.34 -7.62
CA LEU A 142 -20.38 -5.79 -8.97
C LEU A 142 -19.28 -4.73 -9.01
N VAL A 143 -18.30 -4.89 -9.89
CA VAL A 143 -17.22 -3.93 -10.07
C VAL A 143 -17.31 -3.29 -11.45
N GLU A 144 -17.31 -1.97 -11.49
CA GLU A 144 -17.33 -1.17 -12.70
C GLU A 144 -16.06 -0.31 -12.78
N LYS A 145 -15.46 -0.25 -13.97
CA LYS A 145 -14.37 0.68 -14.29
C LYS A 145 -14.91 1.84 -15.11
N ILE A 146 -14.61 3.06 -14.67
CA ILE A 146 -14.91 4.31 -15.34
C ILE A 146 -13.57 5.01 -15.59
N SER A 147 -13.15 5.08 -16.85
CA SER A 147 -11.92 5.77 -17.24
C SER A 147 -12.20 7.24 -17.52
N ASN A 148 -11.35 8.12 -17.04
CA ASN A 148 -11.33 9.52 -17.40
C ASN A 148 -10.00 9.84 -18.11
N ASP A 149 -10.03 9.87 -19.43
CA ASP A 149 -8.84 10.08 -20.25
C ASP A 149 -8.28 11.51 -20.11
N GLN A 150 -9.13 12.48 -19.72
CA GLN A 150 -8.68 13.86 -19.53
C GLN A 150 -7.85 14.04 -18.25
N GLU A 151 -8.13 13.25 -17.23
CA GLU A 151 -7.45 13.32 -15.93
C GLU A 151 -6.40 12.21 -15.72
N ASP A 152 -6.20 11.34 -16.72
CA ASP A 152 -5.34 10.16 -16.63
C ASP A 152 -5.63 9.32 -15.37
N THR A 153 -6.92 9.13 -15.10
CA THR A 153 -7.41 8.41 -13.94
C THR A 153 -8.39 7.30 -14.30
N ASP A 154 -8.35 6.22 -13.53
CA ASP A 154 -9.37 5.18 -13.55
C ASP A 154 -10.12 5.16 -12.23
N ARG A 155 -11.45 5.22 -12.29
CA ARG A 155 -12.32 5.01 -11.12
C ARG A 155 -12.87 3.60 -11.16
N LEU A 156 -12.60 2.83 -10.10
CA LEU A 156 -13.20 1.52 -9.89
C LEU A 156 -14.28 1.65 -8.82
N VAL A 157 -15.47 1.14 -9.12
CA VAL A 157 -16.60 1.16 -8.19
C VAL A 157 -17.06 -0.26 -7.96
N ALA A 158 -16.87 -0.76 -6.74
CA ALA A 158 -17.36 -2.06 -6.31
C ALA A 158 -18.58 -1.87 -5.41
N THR A 159 -19.67 -2.51 -5.74
CA THR A 159 -20.94 -2.41 -5.01
C THR A 159 -21.48 -3.79 -4.68
N ASN A 160 -22.03 -3.91 -3.46
CA ASN A 160 -22.91 -5.00 -3.08
C ASN A 160 -24.07 -4.44 -2.21
N PRO A 161 -25.06 -5.24 -1.81
CA PRO A 161 -26.19 -4.74 -1.03
C PRO A 161 -25.83 -4.05 0.30
N PHE A 162 -24.64 -4.33 0.86
CA PHE A 162 -24.25 -3.89 2.20
C PHE A 162 -23.21 -2.79 2.22
N TYR A 163 -22.45 -2.64 1.11
CA TYR A 163 -21.37 -1.63 1.04
C TYR A 163 -21.06 -1.18 -0.38
N LYS A 164 -20.37 -0.05 -0.46
CA LYS A 164 -19.80 0.50 -1.69
C LYS A 164 -18.35 0.87 -1.47
N LEU A 165 -17.46 0.36 -2.33
CA LEU A 165 -16.05 0.74 -2.40
C LEU A 165 -15.80 1.52 -3.68
N GLN A 166 -15.17 2.68 -3.58
CA GLN A 166 -14.66 3.43 -4.73
C GLN A 166 -13.14 3.53 -4.61
N ILE A 167 -12.43 3.30 -5.71
CA ILE A 167 -10.98 3.45 -5.81
C ILE A 167 -10.69 4.37 -6.99
N LEU A 168 -9.96 5.45 -6.76
CA LEU A 168 -9.48 6.36 -7.79
C LEU A 168 -7.99 6.12 -7.98
N ILE A 169 -7.62 5.54 -9.10
CA ILE A 169 -6.24 5.21 -9.49
C ILE A 169 -5.69 6.33 -10.33
N ASN A 170 -4.53 6.87 -9.99
CA ASN A 170 -3.76 7.79 -10.82
C ASN A 170 -2.81 6.95 -11.69
N LYS A 171 -2.88 7.11 -13.01
CA LYS A 171 -2.05 6.42 -14.00
C LYS A 171 -0.66 7.02 -14.13
#